data_7629515dab9b98e64d26187c07fa1dae
#
_entry.id   7629515dab9b98e64d26187c07fa1dae
#
_cell.length_a   1.000
_cell.length_b   1.000
_cell.length_c   1.000
_cell.angle_alpha   90.00
_cell.angle_beta   90.00
_cell.angle_gamma   90.00
#
_symmetry.space_group_name_H-M   'P 1'
#
loop_
_entity.id
_entity.type
_entity.pdbx_description
1 polymer ?
#
loop_
_entity_poly.entity_id
_entity_poly.type
_entity_poly.pdbx_seq_one_letter_code
_entity_poly.pdbx_strand_id
1 'polypeptide(L)'
;MAGHAAGSDSDSAPSRRNRRKHRGKRGLQGRPLIPAKPSGATQQGSRTEETARNAEPRDAQNGATISRKGRQDNDARPDREHAWPDELYAALDLGTNNCRLLIAQPTRPGQFRVVDAFSRIVRLGEGLAASGRLSDEAMERAVEALRICASKLRSREIRRMRLIATEACRQAVNGEEFLSRVVAETGLALEIIDRETEARLAVSGCSSLVGRETRSVVLFDIGGGSSEIAVIRIGDNRFSRLANHITHWTSLPVGVVTLSERHGGRDVTPEIFEGMVREVEGMLGRFDCPEIEVAQTSDFHLIGTSGTVTTLAGVHLDLPRYDRRKVDGIWLSDGEVSAMQAKLLSWDFASRAANPCIGPDRADLVLAGCAILEAIRRRWPSPRMRVADRGLREGLLTDMMADDGVWRRNRNRRGQRAR
;
A
#
# COMPACT_ATOMS: atom_id res chain seq x y z
N MET A 1 6.42 -3.77 -74.46
CA MET A 1 7.72 -3.14 -74.74
C MET A 1 8.47 -3.17 -73.42
N ALA A 2 9.22 -4.17 -73.15
CA ALA A 2 10.67 -4.25 -73.47
C ALA A 2 11.43 -3.22 -72.58
N GLY A 3 12.38 -3.49 -71.81
CA GLY A 3 13.21 -4.68 -71.60
C GLY A 3 14.26 -4.34 -70.56
N HIS A 4 14.76 -5.35 -70.01
CA HIS A 4 16.17 -5.75 -69.86
C HIS A 4 17.08 -4.83 -69.03
N ALA A 5 17.99 -5.27 -68.23
CA ALA A 5 18.59 -6.55 -67.86
C ALA A 5 19.83 -6.23 -67.01
N ALA A 6 20.14 -7.15 -66.12
CA ALA A 6 21.42 -7.76 -65.78
C ALA A 6 22.58 -6.86 -65.30
N GLY A 7 23.23 -7.20 -64.29
CA GLY A 7 24.07 -8.31 -63.83
C GLY A 7 25.32 -7.68 -63.24
N SER A 8 26.08 -8.14 -62.40
CA SER A 8 26.77 -9.35 -62.04
C SER A 8 27.83 -9.00 -61.00
N ASP A 9 27.92 -9.87 -60.03
CA ASP A 9 29.08 -10.64 -59.56
C ASP A 9 30.38 -9.97 -59.16
N SER A 10 30.86 -10.31 -58.03
CA SER A 10 32.05 -11.11 -57.69
C SER A 10 32.69 -10.58 -56.39
N ASP A 11 32.72 -11.38 -55.38
CA ASP A 11 33.78 -12.28 -54.95
C ASP A 11 34.97 -11.60 -54.24
N SER A 12 35.20 -11.98 -52.99
CA SER A 12 36.44 -12.58 -52.48
C SER A 12 36.64 -12.32 -50.96
N ALA A 13 36.64 -13.34 -50.19
CA ALA A 13 37.40 -13.49 -48.95
C ALA A 13 38.82 -13.99 -49.28
N PRO A 14 39.73 -14.36 -48.32
CA PRO A 14 39.89 -14.15 -46.88
C PRO A 14 41.35 -13.81 -46.48
N SER A 15 41.69 -13.67 -45.23
CA SER A 15 42.94 -14.18 -44.62
C SER A 15 43.28 -13.63 -43.22
N ARG A 16 43.33 -14.50 -42.27
CA ARG A 16 44.43 -15.05 -41.44
C ARG A 16 44.89 -14.22 -40.23
N ARG A 17 44.63 -14.79 -39.10
CA ARG A 17 45.54 -15.36 -38.05
C ARG A 17 46.65 -14.47 -37.53
N ASN A 18 46.67 -14.23 -36.22
CA ASN A 18 47.81 -14.65 -35.42
C ASN A 18 47.48 -14.91 -33.93
N ARG A 19 47.92 -16.09 -33.52
CA ARG A 19 48.01 -16.61 -32.18
C ARG A 19 49.23 -16.04 -31.47
N ARG A 20 49.16 -15.78 -30.18
CA ARG A 20 50.30 -16.09 -29.28
C ARG A 20 49.83 -16.53 -27.90
N LYS A 21 50.31 -17.70 -27.54
CA LYS A 21 50.30 -18.42 -26.30
C LYS A 21 51.34 -17.84 -25.32
N HIS A 22 51.15 -17.99 -24.03
CA HIS A 22 52.00 -18.75 -23.07
C HIS A 22 51.40 -18.63 -21.66
N ARG A 23 51.08 -19.78 -21.03
CA ARG A 23 51.82 -20.53 -20.01
C ARG A 23 51.86 -19.78 -18.66
N GLY A 24 51.44 -20.27 -17.56
CA GLY A 24 51.32 -21.63 -17.03
C GLY A 24 51.59 -21.58 -15.54
N LYS A 25 50.98 -22.31 -14.73
CA LYS A 25 51.35 -23.41 -13.82
C LYS A 25 50.61 -23.40 -12.50
N ARG A 26 49.97 -24.53 -12.28
CA ARG A 26 50.01 -25.43 -11.08
C ARG A 26 49.57 -24.82 -9.74
N GLY A 27 48.65 -25.33 -8.97
CA GLY A 27 48.19 -26.70 -8.76
C GLY A 27 48.12 -26.92 -7.27
N LEU A 28 47.05 -27.44 -6.76
CA LEU A 28 47.07 -28.56 -5.83
C LEU A 28 45.67 -28.85 -5.30
N GLN A 29 45.38 -30.09 -5.36
CA GLN A 29 44.23 -30.87 -4.99
C GLN A 29 43.98 -30.87 -3.48
N GLY A 30 42.73 -31.06 -3.09
CA GLY A 30 42.33 -31.56 -1.80
C GLY A 30 40.84 -31.86 -1.81
N ARG A 31 40.52 -33.15 -1.91
CA ARG A 31 39.17 -33.77 -1.97
C ARG A 31 38.52 -33.93 -0.58
N PRO A 32 37.30 -34.45 -0.49
CA PRO A 32 36.26 -34.08 0.46
C PRO A 32 36.08 -35.11 1.58
N LEU A 33 35.33 -34.76 2.61
CA LEU A 33 34.80 -35.74 3.58
C LEU A 33 33.34 -35.39 3.92
N ILE A 34 32.46 -36.33 3.64
CA ILE A 34 31.11 -36.57 4.07
C ILE A 34 31.15 -37.79 5.00
N PRO A 35 30.11 -38.22 5.71
CA PRO A 35 29.33 -37.67 6.82
C PRO A 35 29.32 -38.60 8.04
N ALA A 36 28.64 -38.23 9.12
CA ALA A 36 28.15 -39.22 10.10
C ALA A 36 26.93 -38.70 10.88
N LYS A 37 25.84 -39.40 10.77
CA LYS A 37 24.76 -39.66 11.73
C LYS A 37 24.99 -41.05 12.28
N PRO A 38 24.22 -41.62 13.27
CA PRO A 38 23.27 -41.07 14.24
C PRO A 38 23.37 -41.79 15.63
N SER A 39 22.30 -41.70 16.37
CA SER A 39 21.84 -42.48 17.56
C SER A 39 21.99 -41.71 18.89
N GLY A 40 21.04 -41.63 19.77
CA GLY A 40 19.82 -42.38 20.02
C GLY A 40 19.57 -42.35 21.54
N ALA A 41 18.27 -42.36 21.89
CA ALA A 41 17.73 -42.87 23.16
C ALA A 41 17.67 -41.94 24.40
N THR A 42 16.50 -41.44 24.75
CA THR A 42 15.53 -41.90 25.79
C THR A 42 15.97 -41.74 27.26
N GLN A 43 15.20 -40.99 28.02
CA GLN A 43 14.42 -41.30 29.23
C GLN A 43 14.26 -40.06 30.10
N GLN A 44 13.02 -39.60 30.30
CA GLN A 44 12.13 -39.78 31.47
C GLN A 44 12.70 -39.32 32.82
N GLY A 45 11.95 -38.42 33.47
CA GLY A 45 11.83 -38.46 34.90
C GLY A 45 11.65 -37.13 35.63
N SER A 46 10.40 -36.80 35.89
CA SER A 46 9.77 -36.39 37.16
C SER A 46 10.16 -35.09 37.88
N ARG A 47 9.12 -34.24 38.01
CA ARG A 47 8.58 -33.62 39.25
C ARG A 47 9.50 -33.40 40.45
N THR A 48 9.55 -32.17 40.93
CA THR A 48 9.00 -31.82 42.27
C THR A 48 8.95 -30.31 42.45
N GLU A 49 7.85 -29.91 43.11
CA GLU A 49 7.54 -28.62 43.72
C GLU A 49 8.47 -28.33 44.90
N GLU A 50 8.67 -27.08 45.25
CA GLU A 50 8.39 -26.51 46.59
C GLU A 50 9.15 -25.20 46.87
N THR A 51 8.36 -24.22 47.16
CA THR A 51 8.24 -23.32 48.31
C THR A 51 9.24 -22.19 48.56
N ALA A 52 8.58 -21.11 48.70
CA ALA A 52 8.86 -19.81 49.27
C ALA A 52 9.80 -19.76 50.50
N ARG A 53 10.51 -18.63 50.66
CA ARG A 53 10.50 -17.86 51.93
C ARG A 53 11.27 -16.54 51.85
N ASN A 54 10.56 -15.52 52.33
CA ASN A 54 10.93 -14.19 52.81
C ASN A 54 12.29 -14.03 53.47
N ALA A 55 12.89 -12.87 53.33
CA ALA A 55 13.55 -12.10 54.41
C ALA A 55 13.88 -10.66 53.99
N GLU A 56 13.23 -9.68 54.55
CA GLU A 56 13.70 -8.33 54.87
C GLU A 56 14.23 -8.32 56.31
N PRO A 57 14.67 -7.20 56.90
CA PRO A 57 15.66 -6.18 56.52
C PRO A 57 16.79 -6.04 57.62
N ARG A 58 17.78 -5.22 57.42
CA ARG A 58 18.57 -4.62 58.53
C ARG A 58 19.13 -3.26 58.19
N ASP A 59 18.79 -2.29 59.02
CA ASP A 59 19.29 -0.95 59.19
C ASP A 59 20.80 -0.88 59.51
N ALA A 60 21.44 0.22 59.10
CA ALA A 60 22.48 0.86 59.89
C ALA A 60 22.62 2.35 59.47
N GLN A 61 22.34 3.21 60.42
CA GLN A 61 22.55 4.64 60.50
C GLN A 61 24.03 5.05 60.55
N ASN A 62 24.34 6.22 59.99
CA ASN A 62 25.16 7.32 60.56
C ASN A 62 25.56 8.22 59.36
N GLY A 63 25.19 9.46 59.22
CA GLY A 63 25.36 10.60 60.11
C GLY A 63 26.52 11.47 59.64
N ALA A 64 26.22 12.53 58.86
CA ALA A 64 27.01 13.80 58.89
C ALA A 64 26.28 14.93 58.13
N THR A 65 25.83 15.85 58.93
CA THR A 65 25.21 17.14 58.55
C THR A 65 26.24 18.08 57.93
N ILE A 66 26.00 18.57 56.70
CA ILE A 66 26.56 19.85 56.27
C ILE A 66 25.46 20.65 55.58
N SER A 67 25.01 21.66 56.28
CA SER A 67 24.12 22.72 55.84
C SER A 67 24.78 23.53 54.72
N ARG A 68 24.11 23.65 53.55
CA ARG A 68 24.32 24.73 52.60
C ARG A 68 22.99 25.29 52.13
N LYS A 69 22.80 26.55 52.52
CA LYS A 69 21.70 27.42 52.12
C LYS A 69 21.43 27.45 50.63
N GLY A 70 20.19 27.34 50.32
CA GLY A 70 19.37 28.07 49.39
C GLY A 70 19.93 28.43 48.02
N ARG A 71 19.42 27.77 47.03
CA ARG A 71 18.98 28.35 45.77
C ARG A 71 17.71 27.63 45.35
N GLN A 72 16.61 28.29 45.52
CA GLN A 72 15.35 27.92 44.88
C GLN A 72 15.53 28.20 43.38
N ASP A 73 15.95 27.23 42.61
CA ASP A 73 15.72 27.20 41.18
C ASP A 73 14.32 26.61 40.94
N ASN A 74 13.39 27.56 40.95
CA ASN A 74 12.00 27.34 40.52
C ASN A 74 12.00 27.39 38.98
N ASP A 75 12.48 26.34 38.33
CA ASP A 75 12.34 26.12 36.88
C ASP A 75 11.85 24.69 36.60
N ALA A 76 10.82 24.31 37.31
CA ALA A 76 9.89 23.31 36.81
C ALA A 76 9.00 24.03 35.78
N ARG A 77 9.49 24.22 34.57
CA ARG A 77 8.63 24.43 33.41
C ARG A 77 7.81 23.14 33.29
N PRO A 78 6.48 23.18 33.48
CA PRO A 78 5.68 22.07 33.08
C PRO A 78 5.87 21.98 31.56
N ASP A 79 6.42 20.88 31.07
CA ASP A 79 6.26 20.44 29.71
C ASP A 79 4.76 20.42 29.45
N ARG A 80 4.23 21.54 28.99
CA ARG A 80 2.92 21.59 28.38
C ARG A 80 3.10 20.86 27.06
N GLU A 81 3.07 19.52 27.13
CA GLU A 81 2.67 18.72 26.00
C GLU A 81 1.47 19.44 25.39
N HIS A 82 1.59 19.81 24.13
CA HIS A 82 0.47 20.32 23.35
C HIS A 82 -0.50 19.15 23.24
N ALA A 83 -1.42 19.02 24.21
CA ALA A 83 -2.48 18.07 24.17
C ALA A 83 -3.32 18.41 22.93
N TRP A 84 -3.18 17.58 21.90
CA TRP A 84 -4.08 17.58 20.75
C TRP A 84 -5.45 17.12 21.26
N PRO A 85 -6.56 17.58 20.65
CA PRO A 85 -7.88 17.14 21.06
C PRO A 85 -7.94 15.60 21.10
N ASP A 86 -8.48 15.04 22.19
CA ASP A 86 -8.70 13.59 22.33
C ASP A 86 -9.83 13.08 21.43
N GLU A 87 -10.18 13.86 20.42
CA GLU A 87 -11.26 13.61 19.48
C GLU A 87 -10.87 12.53 18.48
N LEU A 88 -11.76 11.56 18.27
CA LEU A 88 -11.58 10.46 17.34
C LEU A 88 -12.34 10.72 16.05
N TYR A 89 -11.69 10.34 14.95
CA TYR A 89 -12.25 10.35 13.60
C TYR A 89 -12.25 8.94 13.04
N ALA A 90 -13.27 8.59 12.26
CA ALA A 90 -13.35 7.28 11.66
C ALA A 90 -13.57 7.35 10.14
N ALA A 91 -12.89 6.48 9.41
CA ALA A 91 -13.05 6.30 7.98
C ALA A 91 -13.26 4.81 7.67
N LEU A 92 -14.39 4.47 7.05
CA LEU A 92 -14.70 3.14 6.56
C LEU A 92 -14.75 3.18 5.03
N ASP A 93 -14.14 2.18 4.41
CA ASP A 93 -14.10 1.96 2.98
C ASP A 93 -14.57 0.53 2.70
N LEU A 94 -15.71 0.42 2.01
CA LEU A 94 -16.24 -0.83 1.49
C LEU A 94 -15.95 -0.89 -0.01
N GLY A 95 -14.81 -1.50 -0.34
CA GLY A 95 -14.37 -1.70 -1.72
C GLY A 95 -14.86 -3.00 -2.34
N THR A 96 -14.52 -3.21 -3.59
CA THR A 96 -14.86 -4.41 -4.36
C THR A 96 -14.30 -5.69 -3.73
N ASN A 97 -13.12 -5.63 -3.13
CA ASN A 97 -12.46 -6.80 -2.52
C ASN A 97 -12.41 -6.75 -1.00
N ASN A 98 -12.32 -5.59 -0.39
CA ASN A 98 -12.03 -5.43 1.03
C ASN A 98 -13.04 -4.52 1.73
N CYS A 99 -13.36 -4.85 3.00
CA CYS A 99 -13.96 -3.93 3.96
C CYS A 99 -12.89 -3.46 4.95
N ARG A 100 -12.69 -2.16 5.07
CA ARG A 100 -11.62 -1.58 5.88
C ARG A 100 -12.13 -0.42 6.73
N LEU A 101 -11.71 -0.37 8.00
CA LEU A 101 -12.00 0.73 8.93
C LEU A 101 -10.69 1.25 9.53
N LEU A 102 -10.59 2.57 9.65
CA LEU A 102 -9.58 3.24 10.47
C LEU A 102 -10.27 4.17 11.46
N ILE A 103 -9.83 4.11 12.73
CA ILE A 103 -10.18 5.09 13.76
C ILE A 103 -8.88 5.76 14.18
N ALA A 104 -8.85 7.09 14.14
CA ALA A 104 -7.62 7.84 14.33
C ALA A 104 -7.86 9.11 15.15
N GLN A 105 -6.79 9.54 15.82
CA GLN A 105 -6.70 10.75 16.61
C GLN A 105 -5.75 11.74 15.94
N PRO A 106 -6.12 13.01 15.74
CA PRO A 106 -5.22 14.00 15.19
C PRO A 106 -3.99 14.21 16.08
N THR A 107 -2.84 14.44 15.44
CA THR A 107 -1.57 14.76 16.11
C THR A 107 -1.00 16.06 15.52
N ARG A 108 0.21 16.04 14.99
CA ARG A 108 0.83 17.21 14.35
C ARG A 108 0.07 17.59 13.06
N PRO A 109 0.18 18.83 12.57
CA PRO A 109 -0.46 19.26 11.34
C PRO A 109 -0.26 18.28 10.18
N GLY A 110 -1.37 17.82 9.58
CA GLY A 110 -1.37 16.82 8.52
C GLY A 110 -1.05 15.39 8.97
N GLN A 111 -0.99 15.12 10.27
CA GLN A 111 -0.69 13.80 10.83
C GLN A 111 -1.73 13.37 11.86
N PHE A 112 -1.91 12.06 11.97
CA PHE A 112 -2.77 11.44 12.95
C PHE A 112 -2.16 10.12 13.45
N ARG A 113 -2.61 9.67 14.58
CA ARG A 113 -2.27 8.37 15.15
C ARG A 113 -3.45 7.43 14.98
N VAL A 114 -3.22 6.26 14.41
CA VAL A 114 -4.24 5.20 14.34
C VAL A 114 -4.46 4.64 15.75
N VAL A 115 -5.71 4.66 16.19
CA VAL A 115 -6.15 4.14 17.50
C VAL A 115 -6.69 2.73 17.34
N ASP A 116 -7.43 2.47 16.26
CA ASP A 116 -7.94 1.15 15.94
C ASP A 116 -8.07 0.98 14.43
N ALA A 117 -7.99 -0.26 13.97
CA ALA A 117 -8.14 -0.61 12.56
C ALA A 117 -8.83 -1.95 12.40
N PHE A 118 -9.51 -2.11 11.29
CA PHE A 118 -10.07 -3.39 10.84
C PHE A 118 -9.87 -3.53 9.34
N SER A 119 -9.60 -4.75 8.89
CA SER A 119 -9.53 -5.10 7.48
C SER A 119 -9.95 -6.55 7.29
N ARG A 120 -10.86 -6.78 6.36
CA ARG A 120 -11.31 -8.11 5.97
C ARG A 120 -11.51 -8.17 4.47
N ILE A 121 -11.06 -9.24 3.83
CA ILE A 121 -11.39 -9.57 2.45
C ILE A 121 -12.82 -10.07 2.45
N VAL A 122 -13.70 -9.41 1.70
CA VAL A 122 -15.14 -9.72 1.59
C VAL A 122 -15.53 -10.15 0.19
N ARG A 123 -14.67 -9.85 -0.83
CA ARG A 123 -14.91 -10.13 -2.26
C ARG A 123 -16.33 -9.74 -2.70
N LEU A 124 -16.75 -8.51 -2.33
CA LEU A 124 -18.11 -8.02 -2.60
C LEU A 124 -18.42 -8.00 -4.11
N GLY A 125 -17.41 -7.69 -4.94
CA GLY A 125 -17.56 -7.64 -6.39
C GLY A 125 -17.29 -8.95 -7.12
N GLU A 126 -17.18 -10.09 -6.41
CA GLU A 126 -17.01 -11.40 -7.03
C GLU A 126 -18.21 -11.74 -7.92
N GLY A 127 -17.95 -12.08 -9.21
CA GLY A 127 -18.99 -12.37 -10.20
C GLY A 127 -19.78 -11.16 -10.70
N LEU A 128 -19.52 -9.96 -10.19
CA LEU A 128 -20.26 -8.73 -10.55
C LEU A 128 -20.09 -8.38 -12.04
N ALA A 129 -18.88 -8.56 -12.58
CA ALA A 129 -18.61 -8.23 -13.99
C ALA A 129 -19.44 -9.06 -14.98
N ALA A 130 -19.78 -10.30 -14.60
CA ALA A 130 -20.59 -11.21 -15.43
C ALA A 130 -22.10 -11.04 -15.19
N SER A 131 -22.53 -10.81 -13.94
CA SER A 131 -23.94 -10.81 -13.53
C SER A 131 -24.58 -9.43 -13.49
N GLY A 132 -23.76 -8.35 -13.33
CA GLY A 132 -24.24 -7.00 -13.03
C GLY A 132 -24.86 -6.85 -11.64
N ARG A 133 -24.77 -7.86 -10.77
CA ARG A 133 -25.38 -7.92 -9.43
C ARG A 133 -24.41 -8.44 -8.39
N LEU A 134 -24.51 -7.91 -7.17
CA LEU A 134 -23.88 -8.50 -6.00
C LEU A 134 -24.57 -9.83 -5.66
N SER A 135 -23.80 -10.89 -5.40
CA SER A 135 -24.37 -12.15 -4.95
C SER A 135 -24.76 -12.10 -3.48
N ASP A 136 -25.72 -12.95 -3.07
CA ASP A 136 -26.20 -12.99 -1.68
C ASP A 136 -25.06 -13.38 -0.72
N GLU A 137 -24.20 -14.32 -1.14
CA GLU A 137 -23.05 -14.76 -0.34
C GLU A 137 -22.02 -13.62 -0.16
N ALA A 138 -21.77 -12.82 -1.22
CA ALA A 138 -20.86 -11.70 -1.13
C ALA A 138 -21.43 -10.57 -0.25
N MET A 139 -22.73 -10.31 -0.36
CA MET A 139 -23.42 -9.37 0.52
C MET A 139 -23.38 -9.81 1.98
N GLU A 140 -23.61 -11.09 2.29
CA GLU A 140 -23.53 -11.60 3.66
C GLU A 140 -22.12 -11.45 4.25
N ARG A 141 -21.06 -11.85 3.50
CA ARG A 141 -19.67 -11.66 3.94
C ARG A 141 -19.36 -10.18 4.26
N ALA A 142 -19.90 -9.27 3.46
CA ALA A 142 -19.71 -7.84 3.67
C ALA A 142 -20.49 -7.34 4.91
N VAL A 143 -21.74 -7.78 5.10
CA VAL A 143 -22.55 -7.42 6.29
C VAL A 143 -21.90 -7.92 7.58
N GLU A 144 -21.37 -9.15 7.60
CA GLU A 144 -20.63 -9.67 8.76
C GLU A 144 -19.41 -8.78 9.11
N ALA A 145 -18.65 -8.35 8.09
CA ALA A 145 -17.53 -7.44 8.30
C ALA A 145 -18.00 -6.08 8.84
N LEU A 146 -19.10 -5.56 8.30
CA LEU A 146 -19.69 -4.29 8.71
C LEU A 146 -20.27 -4.34 10.13
N ARG A 147 -20.83 -5.46 10.57
CA ARG A 147 -21.28 -5.65 11.98
C ARG A 147 -20.11 -5.48 12.96
N ILE A 148 -18.91 -5.98 12.61
CA ILE A 148 -17.71 -5.77 13.43
C ILE A 148 -17.30 -4.31 13.42
N CYS A 149 -17.32 -3.64 12.26
CA CYS A 149 -17.02 -2.21 12.16
C CYS A 149 -18.01 -1.39 13.01
N ALA A 150 -19.31 -1.69 12.95
CA ALA A 150 -20.35 -1.04 13.76
C ALA A 150 -20.09 -1.20 15.26
N SER A 151 -19.72 -2.39 15.72
CA SER A 151 -19.35 -2.63 17.12
C SER A 151 -18.16 -1.79 17.56
N LYS A 152 -17.11 -1.70 16.72
CA LYS A 152 -15.92 -0.87 16.99
C LYS A 152 -16.24 0.62 17.05
N LEU A 153 -17.11 1.10 16.18
CA LEU A 153 -17.55 2.51 16.15
C LEU A 153 -18.41 2.85 17.37
N ARG A 154 -19.39 1.98 17.74
CA ARG A 154 -20.24 2.18 18.93
C ARG A 154 -19.49 2.14 20.25
N SER A 155 -18.37 1.44 20.32
CA SER A 155 -17.55 1.34 21.55
C SER A 155 -16.70 2.58 21.83
N ARG A 156 -16.78 3.62 21.00
CA ARG A 156 -15.94 4.83 21.11
C ARG A 156 -16.76 6.09 20.84
N GLU A 157 -16.35 7.19 21.45
CA GLU A 157 -16.88 8.50 21.14
C GLU A 157 -16.19 9.05 19.90
N ILE A 158 -16.88 8.93 18.76
CA ILE A 158 -16.38 9.40 17.45
C ILE A 158 -16.96 10.78 17.17
N ARG A 159 -16.09 11.78 17.02
CA ARG A 159 -16.48 13.16 16.68
C ARG A 159 -17.09 13.24 15.28
N ARG A 160 -16.43 12.63 14.31
CA ARG A 160 -16.86 12.64 12.90
C ARG A 160 -16.43 11.37 12.20
N MET A 161 -17.29 10.84 11.35
CA MET A 161 -17.00 9.66 10.54
C MET A 161 -17.51 9.84 9.12
N ARG A 162 -16.80 9.22 8.16
CA ARG A 162 -17.25 9.00 6.80
C ARG A 162 -17.16 7.52 6.49
N LEU A 163 -18.26 6.97 6.06
CA LEU A 163 -18.43 5.56 5.74
C LEU A 163 -18.81 5.48 4.28
N ILE A 164 -17.93 4.95 3.45
CA ILE A 164 -18.11 4.97 1.99
C ILE A 164 -18.16 3.58 1.40
N ALA A 165 -18.84 3.46 0.28
CA ALA A 165 -18.84 2.34 -0.63
C ALA A 165 -18.35 2.81 -2.01
N THR A 166 -17.62 1.95 -2.72
CA THR A 166 -17.00 2.32 -3.99
C THR A 166 -17.51 1.46 -5.16
N GLU A 167 -16.67 1.07 -6.08
CA GLU A 167 -17.02 0.55 -7.41
C GLU A 167 -18.02 -0.61 -7.40
N ALA A 168 -17.90 -1.58 -6.48
CA ALA A 168 -18.83 -2.72 -6.47
C ALA A 168 -20.28 -2.29 -6.22
N CYS A 169 -20.52 -1.40 -5.25
CA CYS A 169 -21.86 -0.87 -4.98
C CYS A 169 -22.34 0.08 -6.09
N ARG A 170 -21.43 0.85 -6.68
CA ARG A 170 -21.72 1.80 -7.75
C ARG A 170 -22.14 1.14 -9.05
N GLN A 171 -21.55 -0.02 -9.40
CA GLN A 171 -21.85 -0.77 -10.61
C GLN A 171 -23.05 -1.71 -10.49
N ALA A 172 -23.30 -2.24 -9.31
CA ALA A 172 -24.31 -3.26 -9.11
C ALA A 172 -25.74 -2.70 -9.21
N VAL A 173 -26.60 -3.35 -9.97
CA VAL A 173 -28.03 -2.98 -10.06
C VAL A 173 -28.78 -3.12 -8.73
N ASN A 174 -28.26 -3.94 -7.80
CA ASN A 174 -28.78 -4.11 -6.43
C ASN A 174 -27.90 -3.41 -5.38
N GLY A 175 -27.05 -2.47 -5.76
CA GLY A 175 -26.15 -1.78 -4.83
C GLY A 175 -26.87 -0.99 -3.76
N GLU A 176 -27.91 -0.23 -4.11
CA GLU A 176 -28.71 0.55 -3.15
C GLU A 176 -29.56 -0.34 -2.24
N GLU A 177 -30.11 -1.45 -2.77
CA GLU A 177 -30.81 -2.46 -1.98
C GLU A 177 -29.88 -3.04 -0.92
N PHE A 178 -28.64 -3.39 -1.31
CA PHE A 178 -27.62 -3.85 -0.39
C PHE A 178 -27.28 -2.81 0.69
N LEU A 179 -27.12 -1.53 0.33
CA LEU A 179 -26.85 -0.48 1.32
C LEU A 179 -28.04 -0.29 2.29
N SER A 180 -29.27 -0.42 1.82
CA SER A 180 -30.48 -0.39 2.66
C SER A 180 -30.45 -1.55 3.67
N ARG A 181 -30.06 -2.76 3.24
CA ARG A 181 -29.84 -3.92 4.12
C ARG A 181 -28.76 -3.66 5.15
N VAL A 182 -27.63 -3.05 4.73
CA VAL A 182 -26.53 -2.66 5.64
C VAL A 182 -27.03 -1.74 6.76
N VAL A 183 -27.82 -0.71 6.41
CA VAL A 183 -28.41 0.19 7.41
C VAL A 183 -29.31 -0.58 8.38
N ALA A 184 -30.20 -1.42 7.87
CA ALA A 184 -31.14 -2.19 8.69
C ALA A 184 -30.43 -3.15 9.68
N GLU A 185 -29.35 -3.79 9.24
CA GLU A 185 -28.68 -4.84 10.03
C GLU A 185 -27.53 -4.32 10.90
N THR A 186 -26.93 -3.20 10.55
CA THR A 186 -25.71 -2.70 11.24
C THR A 186 -25.87 -1.31 11.82
N GLY A 187 -26.85 -0.53 11.35
CA GLY A 187 -27.00 0.88 11.66
C GLY A 187 -25.97 1.78 10.96
N LEU A 188 -25.15 1.24 10.04
CA LEU A 188 -24.16 2.03 9.30
C LEU A 188 -24.77 2.54 8.00
N ALA A 189 -24.80 3.85 7.81
CA ALA A 189 -25.16 4.48 6.55
C ALA A 189 -23.90 4.76 5.72
N LEU A 190 -23.70 4.01 4.64
CA LEU A 190 -22.58 4.21 3.72
C LEU A 190 -23.04 5.06 2.54
N GLU A 191 -22.20 6.02 2.13
CA GLU A 191 -22.38 6.79 0.90
C GLU A 191 -21.64 6.15 -0.27
N ILE A 192 -22.26 6.04 -1.45
CA ILE A 192 -21.55 5.68 -2.68
C ILE A 192 -20.87 6.94 -3.19
N ILE A 193 -19.53 6.96 -3.18
CA ILE A 193 -18.78 8.08 -3.74
C ILE A 193 -18.57 7.91 -5.25
N ASP A 194 -18.45 9.02 -5.98
CA ASP A 194 -18.06 9.01 -7.37
C ASP A 194 -16.56 8.74 -7.57
N ARG A 195 -16.15 8.44 -8.80
CA ARG A 195 -14.78 8.07 -9.15
C ARG A 195 -13.79 9.24 -9.00
N GLU A 196 -14.23 10.47 -9.23
CA GLU A 196 -13.40 11.66 -9.05
C GLU A 196 -13.06 11.85 -7.57
N THR A 197 -14.08 11.76 -6.71
CA THR A 197 -13.91 11.83 -5.26
C THR A 197 -12.96 10.72 -4.77
N GLU A 198 -13.08 9.51 -5.30
CA GLU A 198 -12.21 8.38 -4.98
C GLU A 198 -10.74 8.68 -5.32
N ALA A 199 -10.47 9.16 -6.54
CA ALA A 199 -9.13 9.56 -6.96
C ALA A 199 -8.54 10.71 -6.11
N ARG A 200 -9.36 11.75 -5.82
CA ARG A 200 -8.94 12.89 -4.99
C ARG A 200 -8.60 12.49 -3.56
N LEU A 201 -9.38 11.57 -2.97
CA LEU A 201 -9.12 11.04 -1.63
C LEU A 201 -7.85 10.18 -1.59
N ALA A 202 -7.60 9.35 -2.60
CA ALA A 202 -6.35 8.59 -2.71
C ALA A 202 -5.13 9.53 -2.75
N VAL A 203 -5.21 10.62 -3.55
CA VAL A 203 -4.16 11.65 -3.60
C VAL A 203 -3.99 12.35 -2.25
N SER A 204 -5.09 12.75 -1.58
CA SER A 204 -5.04 13.37 -0.25
C SER A 204 -4.34 12.47 0.77
N GLY A 205 -4.63 11.16 0.76
CA GLY A 205 -4.04 10.18 1.67
C GLY A 205 -2.55 9.96 1.47
N CYS A 206 -2.06 10.15 0.25
CA CYS A 206 -0.65 9.98 -0.11
C CYS A 206 0.18 11.28 -0.04
N SER A 207 -0.42 12.41 0.31
CA SER A 207 0.19 13.74 0.22
C SER A 207 1.54 13.86 0.97
N SER A 208 1.67 13.20 2.11
CA SER A 208 2.91 13.22 2.91
C SER A 208 4.08 12.45 2.28
N LEU A 209 3.84 11.67 1.22
CA LEU A 209 4.87 10.93 0.49
C LEU A 209 5.49 11.73 -0.66
N VAL A 210 4.94 12.89 -0.99
CA VAL A 210 5.46 13.76 -2.05
C VAL A 210 6.57 14.66 -1.49
N GLY A 211 7.78 14.49 -2.00
CA GLY A 211 8.96 15.27 -1.60
C GLY A 211 8.89 16.74 -2.04
N ARG A 212 9.73 17.58 -1.44
CA ARG A 212 9.78 19.01 -1.79
C ARG A 212 10.37 19.28 -3.16
N GLU A 213 11.23 18.40 -3.63
CA GLU A 213 11.88 18.44 -4.94
C GLU A 213 10.93 18.05 -6.08
N THR A 214 9.87 17.31 -5.78
CA THR A 214 8.97 16.73 -6.76
C THR A 214 8.15 17.79 -7.49
N ARG A 215 8.11 17.75 -8.81
CA ARG A 215 7.33 18.64 -9.68
C ARG A 215 6.12 17.93 -10.30
N SER A 216 6.24 16.66 -10.59
CA SER A 216 5.17 15.85 -11.18
C SER A 216 5.11 14.48 -10.55
N VAL A 217 3.90 13.97 -10.42
CA VAL A 217 3.61 12.61 -9.89
C VAL A 217 2.50 12.00 -10.70
N VAL A 218 2.62 10.75 -11.06
CA VAL A 218 1.47 9.91 -11.40
C VAL A 218 1.16 9.03 -10.19
N LEU A 219 0.03 9.30 -9.55
CA LEU A 219 -0.48 8.48 -8.47
C LEU A 219 -1.53 7.52 -9.04
N PHE A 220 -1.43 6.25 -8.65
CA PHE A 220 -2.44 5.26 -9.03
C PHE A 220 -2.85 4.41 -7.83
N ASP A 221 -4.13 4.08 -7.79
CA ASP A 221 -4.75 3.16 -6.82
C ASP A 221 -5.34 1.98 -7.60
N ILE A 222 -4.71 0.80 -7.46
CA ILE A 222 -5.19 -0.43 -8.11
C ILE A 222 -6.17 -1.11 -7.17
N GLY A 223 -7.45 -0.85 -7.38
CA GLY A 223 -8.55 -1.44 -6.62
C GLY A 223 -8.95 -2.83 -7.09
N GLY A 224 -10.07 -3.34 -6.54
CA GLY A 224 -10.62 -4.63 -6.93
C GLY A 224 -11.39 -4.59 -8.26
N GLY A 225 -12.21 -3.56 -8.46
CA GLY A 225 -13.10 -3.38 -9.61
C GLY A 225 -12.68 -2.27 -10.56
N SER A 226 -11.97 -1.26 -10.06
CA SER A 226 -11.46 -0.13 -10.83
C SER A 226 -10.02 0.19 -10.48
N SER A 227 -9.39 1.04 -11.28
CA SER A 227 -8.07 1.60 -11.02
C SER A 227 -8.08 3.09 -11.29
N GLU A 228 -7.86 3.88 -10.25
CA GLU A 228 -7.83 5.33 -10.31
C GLU A 228 -6.41 5.79 -10.60
N ILE A 229 -6.28 6.74 -11.53
CA ILE A 229 -5.00 7.32 -11.93
C ILE A 229 -5.14 8.83 -11.90
N ALA A 230 -4.24 9.52 -11.22
CA ALA A 230 -4.18 10.96 -11.12
C ALA A 230 -2.80 11.48 -11.54
N VAL A 231 -2.77 12.39 -12.49
CA VAL A 231 -1.58 13.15 -12.88
C VAL A 231 -1.56 14.45 -12.10
N ILE A 232 -0.52 14.65 -11.34
CA ILE A 232 -0.37 15.76 -10.40
C ILE A 232 0.82 16.60 -10.88
N ARG A 233 0.60 17.90 -11.10
CA ARG A 233 1.64 18.87 -11.42
C ARG A 233 1.73 19.92 -10.32
N ILE A 234 2.86 19.92 -9.61
CA ILE A 234 3.07 20.77 -8.45
C ILE A 234 3.76 22.05 -8.91
N GLY A 235 2.98 23.12 -9.01
CA GLY A 235 3.49 24.48 -9.29
C GLY A 235 4.10 25.12 -8.05
N ASP A 236 4.30 26.43 -8.12
CA ASP A 236 4.95 27.21 -7.04
C ASP A 236 4.10 27.31 -5.77
N ASN A 237 2.78 27.16 -5.88
CA ASN A 237 1.86 27.17 -4.73
C ASN A 237 1.78 25.78 -4.04
N ARG A 238 2.87 25.37 -3.42
CA ARG A 238 2.95 24.07 -2.68
C ARG A 238 2.17 24.04 -1.37
N PHE A 239 1.57 25.15 -0.97
CA PHE A 239 0.81 25.24 0.29
C PHE A 239 -0.64 24.80 0.15
N SER A 240 -1.13 24.57 -1.06
CA SER A 240 -2.44 23.99 -1.27
C SER A 240 -2.45 22.48 -1.03
N ARG A 241 -3.66 21.91 -0.80
CA ARG A 241 -3.82 20.45 -0.70
C ARG A 241 -3.34 19.79 -1.99
N LEU A 242 -2.64 18.65 -1.90
CA LEU A 242 -2.08 17.96 -3.07
C LEU A 242 -3.16 17.65 -4.13
N ALA A 243 -4.37 17.30 -3.71
CA ALA A 243 -5.49 17.04 -4.60
C ALA A 243 -5.90 18.26 -5.48
N ASN A 244 -5.51 19.49 -5.11
CA ASN A 244 -5.74 20.67 -5.91
C ASN A 244 -4.73 20.82 -7.07
N HIS A 245 -3.69 20.01 -7.09
CA HIS A 245 -2.68 19.96 -8.14
C HIS A 245 -2.94 18.84 -9.17
N ILE A 246 -4.08 18.12 -9.05
CA ILE A 246 -4.50 17.14 -10.05
C ILE A 246 -4.83 17.91 -11.32
N THR A 247 -4.12 17.61 -12.40
CA THR A 247 -4.35 18.21 -13.72
C THR A 247 -5.20 17.31 -14.61
N HIS A 248 -5.00 16.00 -14.51
CA HIS A 248 -5.74 14.99 -15.26
C HIS A 248 -5.99 13.80 -14.35
N TRP A 249 -7.12 13.16 -14.51
CA TRP A 249 -7.43 11.93 -13.79
C TRP A 249 -8.29 11.01 -14.65
N THR A 250 -8.25 9.74 -14.37
CA THR A 250 -9.13 8.75 -14.96
C THR A 250 -9.39 7.62 -13.96
N SER A 251 -10.51 6.94 -14.14
CA SER A 251 -10.81 5.67 -13.49
C SER A 251 -11.02 4.63 -14.56
N LEU A 252 -10.11 3.69 -14.63
CA LEU A 252 -10.23 2.57 -15.54
C LEU A 252 -11.23 1.55 -14.95
N PRO A 253 -12.20 1.04 -15.73
CA PRO A 253 -13.14 0.02 -15.26
C PRO A 253 -12.48 -1.35 -15.19
N VAL A 254 -11.31 -1.43 -14.58
CA VAL A 254 -10.47 -2.61 -14.40
C VAL A 254 -9.74 -2.55 -13.08
N GLY A 255 -9.90 -3.59 -12.28
CA GLY A 255 -9.18 -3.84 -11.05
C GLY A 255 -8.72 -5.28 -10.98
N VAL A 256 -8.07 -5.66 -9.87
CA VAL A 256 -7.48 -7.01 -9.75
C VAL A 256 -8.51 -8.13 -9.81
N VAL A 257 -9.72 -7.90 -9.31
CA VAL A 257 -10.81 -8.92 -9.37
C VAL A 257 -11.32 -9.04 -10.79
N THR A 258 -11.73 -7.94 -11.42
CA THR A 258 -12.33 -7.95 -12.76
C THR A 258 -11.36 -8.44 -13.83
N LEU A 259 -10.07 -8.09 -13.74
CA LEU A 259 -9.06 -8.57 -14.70
C LEU A 259 -8.75 -10.05 -14.50
N SER A 260 -8.65 -10.50 -13.23
CA SER A 260 -8.44 -11.90 -12.89
C SER A 260 -9.63 -12.78 -13.33
N GLU A 261 -10.87 -12.31 -13.19
CA GLU A 261 -12.06 -13.05 -13.67
C GLU A 261 -12.08 -13.21 -15.20
N ARG A 262 -11.60 -12.20 -15.95
CA ARG A 262 -11.58 -12.25 -17.43
C ARG A 262 -10.48 -13.15 -18.01
N HIS A 263 -9.31 -13.17 -17.38
CA HIS A 263 -8.13 -13.86 -17.89
C HIS A 263 -7.73 -15.11 -17.11
N GLY A 264 -8.36 -15.35 -15.95
CA GLY A 264 -7.94 -16.35 -14.99
C GLY A 264 -6.80 -15.84 -14.09
N GLY A 265 -6.82 -16.18 -12.81
CA GLY A 265 -5.85 -15.68 -11.81
C GLY A 265 -4.95 -16.77 -11.23
N ARG A 266 -5.29 -18.05 -11.44
CA ARG A 266 -4.56 -19.19 -10.87
C ARG A 266 -3.36 -19.58 -11.73
N ASP A 267 -3.63 -19.88 -12.99
CA ASP A 267 -2.67 -20.43 -13.94
C ASP A 267 -2.39 -19.38 -15.03
N VAL A 268 -1.58 -18.39 -14.70
CA VAL A 268 -1.24 -17.26 -15.57
C VAL A 268 0.10 -17.52 -16.24
N THR A 269 0.05 -17.78 -17.56
CA THR A 269 1.27 -17.88 -18.38
C THR A 269 1.79 -16.48 -18.77
N PRO A 270 3.03 -16.37 -19.27
CA PRO A 270 3.54 -15.09 -19.79
C PRO A 270 2.64 -14.48 -20.88
N GLU A 271 2.02 -15.32 -21.74
CA GLU A 271 1.12 -14.89 -22.82
C GLU A 271 -0.20 -14.34 -22.26
N ILE A 272 -0.76 -14.98 -21.22
CA ILE A 272 -1.94 -14.50 -20.52
C ILE A 272 -1.62 -13.19 -19.82
N PHE A 273 -0.48 -13.11 -19.13
CA PHE A 273 -0.04 -11.89 -18.47
C PHE A 273 0.11 -10.72 -19.45
N GLU A 274 0.75 -10.93 -20.59
CA GLU A 274 0.87 -9.91 -21.62
C GLU A 274 -0.48 -9.56 -22.27
N GLY A 275 -1.42 -10.51 -22.33
CA GLY A 275 -2.82 -10.27 -22.71
C GLY A 275 -3.54 -9.32 -21.75
N MET A 276 -3.35 -9.51 -20.43
CA MET A 276 -3.85 -8.60 -19.39
C MET A 276 -3.24 -7.21 -19.55
N VAL A 277 -1.92 -7.12 -19.74
CA VAL A 277 -1.21 -5.83 -19.93
C VAL A 277 -1.78 -5.08 -21.12
N ARG A 278 -1.89 -5.73 -22.29
CA ARG A 278 -2.41 -5.10 -23.53
C ARG A 278 -3.85 -4.62 -23.37
N GLU A 279 -4.70 -5.33 -22.64
CA GLU A 279 -6.06 -4.88 -22.35
C GLU A 279 -6.05 -3.54 -21.59
N VAL A 280 -5.20 -3.44 -20.56
CA VAL A 280 -5.08 -2.22 -19.76
C VAL A 280 -4.43 -1.09 -20.57
N GLU A 281 -3.41 -1.37 -21.37
CA GLU A 281 -2.80 -0.40 -22.29
C GLU A 281 -3.83 0.18 -23.26
N GLY A 282 -4.72 -0.67 -23.80
CA GLY A 282 -5.84 -0.21 -24.64
C GLY A 282 -6.81 0.72 -23.91
N MET A 283 -7.02 0.53 -22.59
CA MET A 283 -7.82 1.45 -21.77
C MET A 283 -7.08 2.76 -21.51
N LEU A 284 -5.78 2.68 -21.18
CA LEU A 284 -4.91 3.83 -20.95
C LEU A 284 -4.73 4.69 -22.21
N GLY A 285 -4.73 4.08 -23.40
CA GLY A 285 -4.67 4.78 -24.69
C GLY A 285 -5.85 5.70 -24.96
N ARG A 286 -6.99 5.49 -24.27
CA ARG A 286 -8.17 6.37 -24.34
C ARG A 286 -8.14 7.51 -23.33
N PHE A 287 -7.20 7.51 -22.44
CA PHE A 287 -7.02 8.57 -21.45
C PHE A 287 -6.26 9.74 -22.09
N ASP A 288 -6.98 10.82 -22.36
CA ASP A 288 -6.40 12.05 -22.89
C ASP A 288 -5.60 12.76 -21.80
N CYS A 289 -4.31 12.50 -21.83
CA CYS A 289 -3.34 13.08 -20.90
C CYS A 289 -2.07 13.44 -21.66
N PRO A 290 -1.66 14.73 -21.64
CA PRO A 290 -0.41 15.15 -22.28
C PRO A 290 0.78 14.42 -21.71
N GLU A 291 1.82 14.23 -22.51
CA GLU A 291 3.09 13.68 -22.04
C GLU A 291 3.64 14.49 -20.86
N ILE A 292 4.22 13.78 -19.90
CA ILE A 292 4.85 14.41 -18.76
C ILE A 292 6.26 14.79 -19.16
N GLU A 293 6.48 16.07 -19.44
CA GLU A 293 7.81 16.58 -19.64
C GLU A 293 8.60 16.53 -18.34
N VAL A 294 9.70 15.81 -18.32
CA VAL A 294 10.58 15.64 -17.16
C VAL A 294 11.89 16.36 -17.44
N ALA A 295 12.09 17.52 -16.82
CA ALA A 295 13.33 18.28 -16.94
C ALA A 295 14.50 17.55 -16.24
N GLN A 296 14.21 16.87 -15.13
CA GLN A 296 15.16 16.04 -14.38
C GLN A 296 14.48 14.79 -13.86
N THR A 297 15.20 13.68 -13.79
CA THR A 297 14.67 12.39 -13.28
C THR A 297 14.21 12.46 -11.84
N SER A 298 14.71 13.42 -11.04
CA SER A 298 14.26 13.67 -9.66
C SER A 298 12.90 14.33 -9.57
N ASP A 299 12.47 15.02 -10.63
CA ASP A 299 11.26 15.85 -10.62
C ASP A 299 9.98 15.03 -10.80
N PHE A 300 10.10 13.82 -11.31
CA PHE A 300 9.00 12.91 -11.59
C PHE A 300 9.18 11.55 -10.93
N HIS A 301 8.09 11.00 -10.42
CA HIS A 301 8.03 9.61 -10.00
C HIS A 301 6.58 9.09 -9.96
N LEU A 302 6.47 7.78 -9.90
CA LEU A 302 5.20 7.10 -9.66
C LEU A 302 4.94 6.97 -8.14
N ILE A 303 3.68 7.05 -7.75
CA ILE A 303 3.22 6.64 -6.42
C ILE A 303 2.12 5.61 -6.61
N GLY A 304 2.38 4.39 -6.16
CA GLY A 304 1.37 3.34 -6.18
C GLY A 304 0.79 3.11 -4.79
N THR A 305 -0.52 2.95 -4.72
CA THR A 305 -1.21 2.59 -3.49
C THR A 305 -2.00 1.29 -3.64
N SER A 306 -2.59 0.84 -2.53
CA SER A 306 -3.40 -0.37 -2.44
C SER A 306 -2.61 -1.70 -2.42
N GLY A 307 -3.33 -2.80 -2.62
CA GLY A 307 -2.82 -4.15 -2.33
C GLY A 307 -1.68 -4.62 -3.22
N THR A 308 -1.68 -4.23 -4.49
CA THR A 308 -0.68 -4.68 -5.46
C THR A 308 0.73 -4.21 -5.10
N VAL A 309 0.91 -2.90 -4.98
CA VAL A 309 2.25 -2.33 -4.72
C VAL A 309 2.77 -2.66 -3.34
N THR A 310 1.88 -2.73 -2.34
CA THR A 310 2.26 -3.10 -0.97
C THR A 310 2.65 -4.57 -0.87
N THR A 311 2.03 -5.44 -1.66
CA THR A 311 2.42 -6.86 -1.77
C THR A 311 3.78 -7.00 -2.44
N LEU A 312 4.02 -6.32 -3.58
CA LEU A 312 5.32 -6.29 -4.23
C LEU A 312 6.43 -5.84 -3.28
N ALA A 313 6.18 -4.77 -2.52
CA ALA A 313 7.12 -4.29 -1.50
C ALA A 313 7.39 -5.32 -0.40
N GLY A 314 6.36 -6.03 0.07
CA GLY A 314 6.51 -7.09 1.06
C GLY A 314 7.33 -8.26 0.55
N VAL A 315 7.13 -8.66 -0.72
CA VAL A 315 7.89 -9.73 -1.39
C VAL A 315 9.33 -9.28 -1.65
N HIS A 316 9.54 -8.01 -2.06
CA HIS A 316 10.87 -7.44 -2.27
C HIS A 316 11.70 -7.44 -0.98
N LEU A 317 11.09 -7.06 0.14
CA LEU A 317 11.72 -7.01 1.45
C LEU A 317 11.83 -8.40 2.12
N ASP A 318 11.37 -9.45 1.48
CA ASP A 318 11.31 -10.84 2.00
C ASP A 318 10.74 -10.90 3.43
N LEU A 319 9.61 -10.22 3.65
CA LEU A 319 9.04 -10.12 4.99
C LEU A 319 8.41 -11.45 5.41
N PRO A 320 8.76 -11.97 6.62
CA PRO A 320 8.15 -13.19 7.16
C PRO A 320 6.67 -12.99 7.55
N ARG A 321 6.26 -11.74 7.62
CA ARG A 321 4.88 -11.29 7.83
C ARG A 321 4.76 -9.88 7.30
N TYR A 322 3.61 -9.55 6.69
CA TYR A 322 3.33 -8.21 6.24
C TYR A 322 3.46 -7.19 7.39
N ASP A 323 4.26 -6.15 7.18
CA ASP A 323 4.50 -5.07 8.13
C ASP A 323 4.38 -3.71 7.42
N ARG A 324 3.25 -3.03 7.68
CA ARG A 324 2.95 -1.71 7.14
C ARG A 324 4.09 -0.71 7.35
N ARG A 325 4.75 -0.72 8.52
CA ARG A 325 5.79 0.25 8.87
C ARG A 325 7.04 0.12 8.01
N LYS A 326 7.28 -1.09 7.49
CA LYS A 326 8.41 -1.37 6.60
C LYS A 326 8.08 -1.09 5.15
N VAL A 327 6.82 -1.25 4.76
CA VAL A 327 6.36 -1.14 3.38
C VAL A 327 6.00 0.28 3.01
N ASP A 328 5.33 1.02 3.92
CA ASP A 328 4.82 2.37 3.62
C ASP A 328 5.94 3.39 3.44
N GLY A 329 5.99 3.97 2.26
CA GLY A 329 6.94 5.03 1.90
C GLY A 329 8.30 4.55 1.37
N ILE A 330 8.51 3.24 1.16
CA ILE A 330 9.74 2.78 0.52
C ILE A 330 9.76 3.16 -0.96
N TRP A 331 10.97 3.23 -1.50
CA TRP A 331 11.21 3.37 -2.92
C TRP A 331 11.53 2.01 -3.53
N LEU A 332 10.96 1.74 -4.69
CA LEU A 332 11.33 0.64 -5.57
C LEU A 332 11.85 1.24 -6.88
N SER A 333 13.01 0.82 -7.31
CA SER A 333 13.50 1.12 -8.66
C SER A 333 12.68 0.36 -9.72
N ASP A 334 12.72 0.84 -10.94
CA ASP A 334 12.06 0.16 -12.06
C ASP A 334 12.54 -1.29 -12.23
N GLY A 335 13.85 -1.52 -12.07
CA GLY A 335 14.42 -2.86 -12.12
C GLY A 335 13.95 -3.78 -10.99
N GLU A 336 13.78 -3.25 -9.76
CA GLU A 336 13.26 -4.04 -8.63
C GLU A 336 11.80 -4.42 -8.84
N VAL A 337 10.98 -3.52 -9.38
CA VAL A 337 9.59 -3.84 -9.73
C VAL A 337 9.55 -4.94 -10.78
N SER A 338 10.34 -4.82 -11.86
CA SER A 338 10.42 -5.83 -12.93
C SER A 338 10.89 -7.19 -12.40
N ALA A 339 11.90 -7.21 -11.52
CA ALA A 339 12.39 -8.45 -10.91
C ALA A 339 11.32 -9.12 -10.04
N MET A 340 10.52 -8.34 -9.29
CA MET A 340 9.46 -8.89 -8.45
C MET A 340 8.29 -9.40 -9.29
N GLN A 341 7.92 -8.73 -10.38
CA GLN A 341 6.91 -9.21 -11.31
C GLN A 341 7.33 -10.54 -11.96
N ALA A 342 8.57 -10.62 -12.46
CA ALA A 342 9.12 -11.85 -13.02
C ALA A 342 9.14 -12.99 -11.98
N LYS A 343 9.54 -12.70 -10.74
CA LYS A 343 9.52 -13.65 -9.63
C LYS A 343 8.12 -14.18 -9.36
N LEU A 344 7.13 -13.30 -9.27
CA LEU A 344 5.74 -13.70 -9.01
C LEU A 344 5.13 -14.50 -10.18
N LEU A 345 5.48 -14.15 -11.41
CA LEU A 345 5.04 -14.86 -12.61
C LEU A 345 5.67 -16.26 -12.70
N SER A 346 6.90 -16.43 -12.19
CA SER A 346 7.55 -17.75 -12.15
C SER A 346 6.98 -18.69 -11.08
N TRP A 347 6.20 -18.19 -10.13
CA TRP A 347 5.59 -19.00 -9.07
C TRP A 347 4.26 -19.58 -9.52
N ASP A 348 4.01 -20.83 -9.17
CA ASP A 348 2.69 -21.42 -9.26
C ASP A 348 1.73 -20.79 -8.22
N PHE A 349 0.45 -21.16 -8.33
CA PHE A 349 -0.57 -20.66 -7.39
C PHE A 349 -0.26 -21.03 -5.94
N ALA A 350 0.21 -22.24 -5.68
CA ALA A 350 0.50 -22.73 -4.34
C ALA A 350 1.66 -21.95 -3.70
N SER A 351 2.70 -21.65 -4.46
CA SER A 351 3.84 -20.84 -4.03
C SER A 351 3.43 -19.38 -3.72
N ARG A 352 2.57 -18.80 -4.56
CA ARG A 352 2.01 -17.48 -4.29
C ARG A 352 1.14 -17.47 -3.02
N ALA A 353 0.29 -18.48 -2.85
CA ALA A 353 -0.59 -18.61 -1.68
C ALA A 353 0.20 -18.85 -0.38
N ALA A 354 1.32 -19.54 -0.46
CA ALA A 354 2.19 -19.81 0.69
C ALA A 354 3.02 -18.59 1.12
N ASN A 355 3.17 -17.56 0.26
CA ASN A 355 3.93 -16.37 0.61
C ASN A 355 3.20 -15.54 1.68
N PRO A 356 3.87 -15.17 2.81
CA PRO A 356 3.23 -14.52 3.95
C PRO A 356 2.73 -13.09 3.67
N CYS A 357 3.19 -12.45 2.60
CA CYS A 357 2.73 -11.13 2.17
C CYS A 357 1.58 -11.18 1.16
N ILE A 358 1.29 -12.36 0.58
CA ILE A 358 0.20 -12.59 -0.38
C ILE A 358 -0.96 -13.29 0.31
N GLY A 359 -0.73 -14.52 0.74
CA GLY A 359 -1.74 -15.40 1.33
C GLY A 359 -2.70 -16.01 0.29
N PRO A 360 -3.48 -17.02 0.70
CA PRO A 360 -4.40 -17.74 -0.19
C PRO A 360 -5.49 -16.83 -0.78
N ASP A 361 -5.94 -15.82 -0.03
CA ASP A 361 -7.03 -14.93 -0.43
C ASP A 361 -6.66 -13.91 -1.52
N ARG A 362 -5.37 -13.80 -1.89
CA ARG A 362 -4.88 -12.84 -2.90
C ARG A 362 -4.04 -13.50 -3.99
N ALA A 363 -3.74 -14.79 -3.85
CA ALA A 363 -2.85 -15.49 -4.77
C ALA A 363 -3.37 -15.53 -6.21
N ASP A 364 -4.69 -15.48 -6.38
CA ASP A 364 -5.39 -15.39 -7.65
C ASP A 364 -5.48 -13.97 -8.24
N LEU A 365 -5.21 -12.93 -7.42
CA LEU A 365 -5.37 -11.53 -7.80
C LEU A 365 -4.03 -10.82 -8.06
N VAL A 366 -2.93 -11.34 -7.52
CA VAL A 366 -1.67 -10.63 -7.50
C VAL A 366 -1.09 -10.39 -8.89
N LEU A 367 -1.22 -11.34 -9.82
CA LEU A 367 -0.69 -11.20 -11.18
C LEU A 367 -1.53 -10.24 -12.03
N ALA A 368 -2.85 -10.19 -11.84
CA ALA A 368 -3.69 -9.19 -12.45
C ALA A 368 -3.27 -7.76 -11.99
N GLY A 369 -2.98 -7.59 -10.70
CA GLY A 369 -2.43 -6.34 -10.18
C GLY A 369 -1.08 -5.98 -10.78
N CYS A 370 -0.18 -6.96 -10.95
CA CYS A 370 1.10 -6.78 -11.62
C CYS A 370 0.93 -6.34 -13.09
N ALA A 371 -0.04 -6.91 -13.81
CA ALA A 371 -0.31 -6.55 -15.21
C ALA A 371 -0.84 -5.10 -15.34
N ILE A 372 -1.75 -4.68 -14.42
CA ILE A 372 -2.20 -3.28 -14.37
C ILE A 372 -1.03 -2.34 -14.10
N LEU A 373 -0.20 -2.68 -13.12
CA LEU A 373 1.00 -1.90 -12.80
C LEU A 373 1.96 -1.81 -13.98
N GLU A 374 2.17 -2.92 -14.70
CA GLU A 374 3.06 -2.94 -15.87
C GLU A 374 2.57 -2.02 -16.99
N ALA A 375 1.27 -2.04 -17.30
CA ALA A 375 0.69 -1.13 -18.28
C ALA A 375 0.85 0.34 -17.88
N ILE A 376 0.69 0.66 -16.58
CA ILE A 376 0.91 2.01 -16.03
C ILE A 376 2.39 2.42 -16.19
N ARG A 377 3.33 1.53 -15.89
CA ARG A 377 4.77 1.78 -16.01
C ARG A 377 5.18 2.00 -17.46
N ARG A 378 4.61 1.25 -18.41
CA ARG A 378 4.87 1.43 -19.86
C ARG A 378 4.33 2.76 -20.34
N ARG A 379 3.18 3.22 -19.85
CA ARG A 379 2.60 4.53 -20.21
C ARG A 379 3.37 5.71 -19.61
N TRP A 380 3.90 5.57 -18.39
CA TRP A 380 4.68 6.59 -17.69
C TRP A 380 5.98 6.00 -17.14
N PRO A 381 7.00 5.83 -18.01
CA PRO A 381 8.29 5.33 -17.57
C PRO A 381 8.88 6.21 -16.47
N SER A 382 9.31 5.58 -15.38
CA SER A 382 9.89 6.27 -14.24
C SER A 382 11.02 5.42 -13.65
N PRO A 383 12.17 6.00 -13.30
CA PRO A 383 13.27 5.24 -12.73
C PRO A 383 12.93 4.66 -11.34
N ARG A 384 11.89 5.18 -10.70
CA ARG A 384 11.50 4.77 -9.35
C ARG A 384 10.02 4.98 -9.09
N MET A 385 9.48 4.16 -8.20
CA MET A 385 8.12 4.24 -7.71
C MET A 385 8.13 4.30 -6.18
N ARG A 386 7.28 5.14 -5.60
CA ARG A 386 7.06 5.17 -4.15
C ARG A 386 5.87 4.29 -3.79
N VAL A 387 6.03 3.47 -2.78
CA VAL A 387 4.97 2.58 -2.29
C VAL A 387 4.18 3.29 -1.20
N ALA A 388 2.86 3.30 -1.31
CA ALA A 388 1.96 3.84 -0.30
C ALA A 388 1.09 2.75 0.30
N ASP A 389 1.20 2.51 1.62
CA ASP A 389 0.19 1.75 2.37
C ASP A 389 -0.76 2.71 3.08
N ARG A 390 -1.19 3.68 2.32
CA ARG A 390 -2.17 4.72 2.66
C ARG A 390 -2.88 5.16 1.39
N GLY A 391 -4.10 5.66 1.50
CA GLY A 391 -4.91 6.04 0.34
C GLY A 391 -6.22 6.64 0.80
N LEU A 392 -7.32 6.10 0.29
CA LEU A 392 -8.68 6.59 0.46
C LEU A 392 -9.07 6.90 1.92
N ARG A 393 -8.85 5.98 2.85
CA ARG A 393 -9.21 6.16 4.27
C ARG A 393 -8.37 7.23 4.96
N GLU A 394 -7.10 7.28 4.67
CA GLU A 394 -6.20 8.31 5.17
C GLU A 394 -6.56 9.68 4.59
N GLY A 395 -7.01 9.73 3.33
CA GLY A 395 -7.58 10.93 2.69
C GLY A 395 -8.83 11.41 3.42
N LEU A 396 -9.81 10.52 3.64
CA LEU A 396 -11.03 10.83 4.40
C LEU A 396 -10.72 11.42 5.79
N LEU A 397 -9.80 10.78 6.52
CA LEU A 397 -9.41 11.24 7.85
C LEU A 397 -8.74 12.62 7.78
N THR A 398 -7.82 12.81 6.85
CA THR A 398 -7.09 14.07 6.67
C THR A 398 -8.03 15.20 6.31
N ASP A 399 -8.97 14.95 5.40
CA ASP A 399 -9.92 15.96 4.96
C ASP A 399 -10.90 16.33 6.08
N MET A 400 -11.48 15.36 6.81
CA MET A 400 -12.35 15.65 7.95
C MET A 400 -11.63 16.47 9.04
N MET A 401 -10.41 16.09 9.41
CA MET A 401 -9.62 16.79 10.42
C MET A 401 -9.23 18.21 9.96
N ALA A 402 -8.91 18.39 8.68
CA ALA A 402 -8.59 19.69 8.12
C ALA A 402 -9.80 20.62 8.07
N ASP A 403 -10.96 20.09 7.67
CA ASP A 403 -12.23 20.85 7.60
C ASP A 403 -12.69 21.30 8.99
N ASP A 404 -12.56 20.43 10.00
CA ASP A 404 -12.83 20.79 11.40
C ASP A 404 -11.77 21.75 11.99
N GLY A 405 -10.70 22.04 11.23
CA GLY A 405 -9.68 23.00 11.63
C GLY A 405 -8.84 22.55 12.82
N VAL A 406 -8.77 21.23 13.12
CA VAL A 406 -8.03 20.70 14.29
C VAL A 406 -6.56 21.10 14.29
N TRP A 407 -5.96 21.37 13.13
CA TRP A 407 -4.57 21.79 12.99
C TRP A 407 -4.38 23.30 12.83
N ARG A 408 -5.47 24.09 12.84
CA ARG A 408 -5.35 25.56 12.80
C ARG A 408 -4.87 26.04 14.17
N ARG A 409 -3.70 26.71 14.20
CA ARG A 409 -3.22 27.36 15.41
C ARG A 409 -4.26 28.37 15.88
N ASN A 410 -4.81 28.20 17.08
CA ASN A 410 -5.67 29.18 17.74
C ASN A 410 -4.86 30.46 18.00
N ARG A 411 -4.74 31.35 17.01
CA ARG A 411 -4.11 32.68 17.13
C ARG A 411 -4.77 33.54 18.21
N ASN A 412 -6.03 33.21 18.57
CA ASN A 412 -6.83 34.05 19.49
C ASN A 412 -6.61 33.78 20.98
N ARG A 413 -5.86 32.75 21.39
CA ARG A 413 -5.59 32.54 22.82
C ARG A 413 -4.47 33.40 23.39
N ARG A 414 -3.70 34.18 22.59
CA ARG A 414 -2.69 35.11 23.08
C ARG A 414 -3.25 36.50 23.43
N GLY A 415 -4.42 36.88 22.95
CA GLY A 415 -5.02 38.19 23.21
C GLY A 415 -5.84 38.31 24.51
N GLN A 416 -6.22 37.19 25.14
CA GLN A 416 -7.05 37.20 26.36
C GLN A 416 -6.25 37.03 27.67
N ARG A 417 -4.92 36.92 27.62
CA ARG A 417 -4.08 36.89 28.84
C ARG A 417 -3.25 38.21 29.08
N ALA A 418 -3.55 39.23 28.31
CA ALA A 418 -2.94 40.57 28.49
C ALA A 418 -4.00 41.66 28.74
N ARG A 419 -5.06 41.33 29.45
CA ARG A 419 -5.97 42.31 30.06
C ARG A 419 -6.25 41.91 31.51
#